data_70886aaf1108dc168da693dece0aa014
#
_entry.id   70886aaf1108dc168da693dece0aa014
#
_cell.length_a   1.000
_cell.length_b   1.000
_cell.length_c   1.000
_cell.angle_alpha   90.00
_cell.angle_beta   90.00
_cell.angle_gamma   90.00
#
_symmetry.space_group_name_H-M   'P 1'
#
loop_
_entity.id
_entity.type
_entity.pdbx_description
1 polymer ?
#
loop_
_entity_poly.entity_id
_entity_poly.type
_entity_poly.pdbx_seq_one_letter_code
_entity_poly.pdbx_strand_id
1 'polypeptide(L)'
;MDAALSLNTTKTAAPGRPTDATGDARRPRSAIARVDTELVLIRGLPGSGKSTMAKVLALVGYEHYEADQFFLRDGVYQFDPVRVRDAHAWCQAMTLSALMQGKRTVVANTFTRLRELAPYQAMSRNVRIVEAKGHWCDVHKVPATTLQWMAERWEPLAA
;
A
#
# COMPACT_ATOMS: atom_id res chain seq x y z
N MET A 1 62.20 55.75 -9.34
CA MET A 1 63.17 55.49 -8.24
C MET A 1 62.67 54.22 -7.60
N ASP A 2 63.17 53.10 -8.02
CA ASP A 2 64.06 52.18 -7.33
C ASP A 2 63.39 51.39 -6.30
N ALA A 3 63.31 50.22 -6.54
CA ALA A 3 64.14 49.02 -6.37
C ALA A 3 63.63 48.25 -5.13
N ALA A 4 63.66 47.03 -4.97
CA ALA A 4 64.40 45.93 -5.49
C ALA A 4 63.73 44.60 -4.99
N LEU A 5 63.73 43.65 -5.81
CA LEU A 5 64.10 42.26 -5.64
C LEU A 5 64.24 41.68 -4.22
N SER A 6 63.53 40.60 -3.92
CA SER A 6 64.24 39.43 -3.44
C SER A 6 63.44 38.14 -3.65
N LEU A 7 64.04 37.26 -4.40
CA LEU A 7 63.74 35.87 -4.60
C LEU A 7 63.97 35.07 -3.30
N ASN A 8 63.10 34.16 -3.00
CA ASN A 8 63.54 32.91 -2.36
C ASN A 8 62.69 31.72 -2.74
N THR A 9 63.33 30.87 -3.45
CA THR A 9 62.98 29.50 -3.80
C THR A 9 62.95 28.63 -2.55
N THR A 10 61.97 27.74 -2.40
CA THR A 10 62.22 26.34 -2.08
C THR A 10 60.96 25.52 -2.12
N LYS A 11 60.99 24.56 -2.91
CA LYS A 11 60.93 23.13 -2.71
C LYS A 11 59.55 22.47 -2.79
N THR A 12 59.44 21.86 -3.93
CA THR A 12 58.55 20.78 -4.35
C THR A 12 58.25 19.78 -3.26
N ALA A 13 56.97 19.52 -3.03
CA ALA A 13 56.48 18.26 -2.48
C ALA A 13 55.32 17.76 -3.32
N ALA A 14 55.43 16.53 -3.79
CA ALA A 14 54.52 15.88 -4.70
C ALA A 14 53.12 15.61 -4.06
N PRO A 15 52.05 15.52 -4.89
CA PRO A 15 50.71 15.29 -4.38
C PRO A 15 50.51 13.81 -4.02
N GLY A 16 50.10 13.61 -2.80
CA GLY A 16 49.57 12.33 -2.34
C GLY A 16 48.24 12.02 -3.03
N ARG A 17 48.13 10.84 -3.61
CA ARG A 17 46.96 10.26 -4.21
C ARG A 17 45.79 10.26 -3.20
N PRO A 18 44.58 10.70 -3.55
CA PRO A 18 43.41 10.39 -2.76
C PRO A 18 43.04 8.91 -2.97
N THR A 19 43.03 8.18 -1.89
CA THR A 19 42.49 6.82 -1.82
C THR A 19 40.99 6.87 -2.05
N ASP A 20 40.53 6.21 -3.08
CA ASP A 20 39.12 5.88 -3.35
C ASP A 20 38.54 5.12 -2.17
N ALA A 21 37.77 5.81 -1.35
CA ALA A 21 36.80 5.20 -0.46
C ALA A 21 35.45 5.22 -1.16
N THR A 22 35.23 4.27 -2.05
CA THR A 22 33.90 3.91 -2.55
C THR A 22 33.10 3.28 -1.40
N GLY A 23 32.57 4.16 -0.54
CA GLY A 23 31.49 3.81 0.36
C GLY A 23 30.20 3.92 -0.42
N ASP A 24 29.74 2.81 -0.99
CA ASP A 24 28.36 2.61 -1.47
C ASP A 24 27.44 2.74 -0.25
N ALA A 25 27.15 3.98 0.12
CA ALA A 25 26.08 4.28 1.05
C ALA A 25 24.77 4.08 0.28
N ARG A 26 24.32 2.83 0.21
CA ARG A 26 22.92 2.51 -0.06
C ARG A 26 22.09 3.33 0.91
N ARG A 27 21.53 4.43 0.44
CA ARG A 27 20.48 5.17 1.14
C ARG A 27 19.44 4.12 1.53
N PRO A 28 19.12 3.94 2.81
CA PRO A 28 18.03 3.08 3.19
C PRO A 28 16.80 3.63 2.44
N ARG A 29 16.15 2.76 1.64
CA ARG A 29 14.82 3.06 1.12
C ARG A 29 14.03 3.49 2.33
N SER A 30 13.55 4.72 2.36
CA SER A 30 12.79 5.24 3.49
C SER A 30 11.62 4.31 3.71
N ALA A 31 11.73 3.45 4.70
CA ALA A 31 10.61 2.66 5.16
C ALA A 31 9.58 3.70 5.59
N ILE A 32 8.45 3.77 4.88
CA ILE A 32 7.33 4.60 5.30
C ILE A 32 7.04 4.19 6.74
N ALA A 33 7.22 5.13 7.67
CA ALA A 33 6.98 4.84 9.08
C ALA A 33 5.51 4.42 9.22
N ARG A 34 5.29 3.21 9.75
CA ARG A 34 3.94 2.72 9.99
C ARG A 34 3.25 3.64 10.99
N VAL A 35 2.01 3.99 10.71
CA VAL A 35 1.16 4.73 11.64
C VAL A 35 0.55 3.77 12.69
N ASP A 36 0.01 4.33 13.78
CA ASP A 36 -0.69 3.54 14.81
C ASP A 36 -2.22 3.58 14.66
N THR A 37 -2.70 4.32 13.66
CA THR A 37 -4.13 4.42 13.33
C THR A 37 -4.71 3.05 12.96
N GLU A 38 -5.85 2.72 13.50
CA GLU A 38 -6.48 1.41 13.28
C GLU A 38 -6.87 1.20 11.82
N LEU A 39 -6.50 0.02 11.31
CA LEU A 39 -6.85 -0.49 9.98
C LEU A 39 -7.53 -1.85 10.12
N VAL A 40 -8.76 -1.96 9.61
CA VAL A 40 -9.51 -3.20 9.51
C VAL A 40 -9.49 -3.69 8.07
N LEU A 41 -9.02 -4.89 7.83
CA LEU A 41 -9.02 -5.55 6.52
C LEU A 41 -10.09 -6.64 6.53
N ILE A 42 -11.13 -6.48 5.71
CA ILE A 42 -12.19 -7.47 5.55
C ILE A 42 -11.94 -8.23 4.26
N ARG A 43 -11.69 -9.53 4.38
CA ARG A 43 -11.50 -10.44 3.26
C ARG A 43 -12.69 -11.38 3.10
N GLY A 44 -12.92 -11.88 1.90
CA GLY A 44 -13.99 -12.83 1.63
C GLY A 44 -14.32 -12.90 0.14
N LEU A 45 -14.91 -13.99 -0.28
CA LEU A 45 -15.35 -14.17 -1.66
C LEU A 45 -16.50 -13.20 -2.01
N PRO A 46 -16.80 -12.94 -3.28
CA PRO A 46 -17.99 -12.22 -3.69
C PRO A 46 -19.24 -12.84 -3.04
N GLY A 47 -20.17 -12.00 -2.56
CA GLY A 47 -21.36 -12.46 -1.84
C GLY A 47 -21.13 -12.86 -0.38
N SER A 48 -19.93 -12.72 0.19
CA SER A 48 -19.65 -13.06 1.59
C SER A 48 -20.10 -12.02 2.62
N GLY A 49 -20.55 -10.83 2.18
CA GLY A 49 -21.01 -9.75 3.06
C GLY A 49 -19.94 -8.74 3.47
N LYS A 50 -18.76 -8.76 2.85
CA LYS A 50 -17.65 -7.82 3.14
C LYS A 50 -18.06 -6.36 3.14
N SER A 51 -18.69 -5.93 2.04
CA SER A 51 -19.09 -4.53 1.85
C SER A 51 -20.16 -4.11 2.87
N THR A 52 -21.04 -5.02 3.27
CA THR A 52 -22.01 -4.77 4.34
C THR A 52 -21.31 -4.54 5.68
N MET A 53 -20.36 -5.40 6.03
CA MET A 53 -19.56 -5.25 7.26
C MET A 53 -18.77 -3.93 7.25
N ALA A 54 -18.16 -3.58 6.12
CA ALA A 54 -17.42 -2.33 5.98
C ALA A 54 -18.32 -1.10 6.10
N LYS A 55 -19.53 -1.13 5.52
CA LYS A 55 -20.52 -0.07 5.67
C LYS A 55 -20.98 0.12 7.11
N VAL A 56 -21.13 -0.96 7.88
CA VAL A 56 -21.45 -0.87 9.32
C VAL A 56 -20.32 -0.16 10.08
N LEU A 57 -19.06 -0.48 9.79
CA LEU A 57 -17.93 0.22 10.40
C LEU A 57 -17.88 1.70 9.97
N ALA A 58 -18.25 2.01 8.74
CA ALA A 58 -18.32 3.39 8.27
C ALA A 58 -19.34 4.22 9.06
N LEU A 59 -20.46 3.62 9.49
CA LEU A 59 -21.47 4.29 10.33
C LEU A 59 -20.92 4.70 11.69
N VAL A 60 -19.87 4.02 12.19
CA VAL A 60 -19.23 4.34 13.47
C VAL A 60 -17.88 5.06 13.29
N GLY A 61 -17.67 5.69 12.14
CA GLY A 61 -16.59 6.64 11.90
C GLY A 61 -15.33 6.06 11.27
N TYR A 62 -15.41 4.91 10.59
CA TYR A 62 -14.31 4.44 9.74
C TYR A 62 -14.42 5.00 8.33
N GLU A 63 -13.30 5.40 7.74
CA GLU A 63 -13.21 5.58 6.29
C GLU A 63 -13.27 4.21 5.62
N HIS A 64 -14.06 4.09 4.55
CA HIS A 64 -14.32 2.81 3.89
C HIS A 64 -13.82 2.83 2.45
N TYR A 65 -12.95 1.88 2.12
CA TYR A 65 -12.41 1.71 0.78
C TYR A 65 -12.54 0.27 0.28
N GLU A 66 -12.90 0.17 -0.98
CA GLU A 66 -12.91 -1.07 -1.79
C GLU A 66 -12.32 -0.77 -3.17
N ALA A 67 -11.59 -1.72 -3.76
CA ALA A 67 -11.05 -1.54 -5.10
C ALA A 67 -12.16 -1.28 -6.12
N ASP A 68 -13.34 -1.87 -5.92
CA ASP A 68 -14.51 -1.70 -6.80
C ASP A 68 -15.04 -0.26 -6.85
N GLN A 69 -14.81 0.55 -5.81
CA GLN A 69 -15.19 1.97 -5.81
C GLN A 69 -14.46 2.77 -6.91
N PHE A 70 -13.29 2.32 -7.34
CA PHE A 70 -12.55 2.92 -8.45
C PHE A 70 -13.34 2.92 -9.76
N PHE A 71 -14.21 1.93 -9.93
CA PHE A 71 -15.06 1.78 -11.11
C PHE A 71 -16.38 2.52 -11.01
N LEU A 72 -16.66 3.15 -9.88
CA LEU A 72 -17.87 3.94 -9.70
C LEU A 72 -17.64 5.36 -10.24
N ARG A 73 -18.36 5.74 -11.30
CA ARG A 73 -18.31 7.07 -11.92
C ARG A 73 -19.71 7.63 -12.01
N ASP A 74 -19.92 8.79 -11.44
CA ASP A 74 -21.24 9.48 -11.46
C ASP A 74 -22.41 8.57 -11.02
N GLY A 75 -22.14 7.70 -10.02
CA GLY A 75 -23.11 6.75 -9.50
C GLY A 75 -23.30 5.48 -10.36
N VAL A 76 -22.58 5.36 -11.48
CA VAL A 76 -22.64 4.19 -12.39
C VAL A 76 -21.39 3.33 -12.22
N TYR A 77 -21.59 2.04 -11.97
CA TYR A 77 -20.50 1.06 -11.89
C TYR A 77 -20.07 0.63 -13.30
N GLN A 78 -18.83 0.90 -13.66
CA GLN A 78 -18.24 0.63 -14.98
C GLN A 78 -16.97 -0.20 -14.82
N PHE A 79 -17.13 -1.51 -14.67
CA PHE A 79 -16.01 -2.43 -14.51
C PHE A 79 -15.17 -2.53 -15.79
N ASP A 80 -13.86 -2.41 -15.62
CA ASP A 80 -12.87 -2.59 -16.67
C ASP A 80 -11.77 -3.55 -16.19
N PRO A 81 -11.71 -4.77 -16.73
CA PRO A 81 -10.75 -5.79 -16.29
C PRO A 81 -9.30 -5.39 -16.54
N VAL A 82 -9.03 -4.52 -17.52
CA VAL A 82 -7.66 -4.02 -17.80
C VAL A 82 -7.17 -3.11 -16.68
N ARG A 83 -8.08 -2.43 -15.97
CA ARG A 83 -7.76 -1.44 -14.94
C ARG A 83 -7.84 -1.98 -13.50
N VAL A 84 -7.97 -3.28 -13.31
CA VAL A 84 -8.03 -3.88 -11.96
C VAL A 84 -6.79 -3.54 -11.13
N ARG A 85 -5.60 -3.51 -11.75
CA ARG A 85 -4.36 -3.10 -11.04
C ARG A 85 -4.41 -1.65 -10.58
N ASP A 86 -4.95 -0.75 -11.39
CA ASP A 86 -5.13 0.66 -11.04
C ASP A 86 -6.10 0.81 -9.87
N ALA A 87 -7.19 0.04 -9.88
CA ALA A 87 -8.19 0.02 -8.81
C ALA A 87 -7.56 -0.38 -7.45
N HIS A 88 -6.73 -1.42 -7.44
CA HIS A 88 -6.02 -1.83 -6.23
C HIS A 88 -4.99 -0.78 -5.79
N ALA A 89 -4.24 -0.19 -6.72
CA ALA A 89 -3.28 0.87 -6.41
C ALA A 89 -3.98 2.12 -5.83
N TRP A 90 -5.11 2.50 -6.40
CA TRP A 90 -5.95 3.58 -5.90
C TRP A 90 -6.46 3.28 -4.48
N CYS A 91 -6.98 2.08 -4.24
CA CYS A 91 -7.48 1.67 -2.93
C CYS A 91 -6.38 1.74 -1.86
N GLN A 92 -5.16 1.28 -2.19
CA GLN A 92 -3.99 1.39 -1.30
C GLN A 92 -3.62 2.85 -1.01
N ALA A 93 -3.60 3.71 -2.03
CA ALA A 93 -3.27 5.12 -1.88
C ALA A 93 -4.29 5.86 -0.99
N MET A 94 -5.58 5.62 -1.19
CA MET A 94 -6.66 6.20 -0.38
C MET A 94 -6.58 5.73 1.06
N THR A 95 -6.33 4.44 1.29
CA THR A 95 -6.16 3.86 2.62
C THR A 95 -5.00 4.52 3.36
N LEU A 96 -3.82 4.60 2.72
CA LEU A 96 -2.65 5.21 3.33
C LEU A 96 -2.90 6.69 3.67
N SER A 97 -3.51 7.44 2.76
CA SER A 97 -3.86 8.85 2.98
C SER A 97 -4.77 9.05 4.17
N ALA A 98 -5.81 8.23 4.32
CA ALA A 98 -6.73 8.29 5.46
C ALA A 98 -6.03 7.97 6.79
N LEU A 99 -5.22 6.90 6.81
CA LEU A 99 -4.46 6.50 7.99
C LEU A 99 -3.46 7.57 8.43
N MET A 100 -2.78 8.23 7.50
CA MET A 100 -1.87 9.34 7.80
C MET A 100 -2.59 10.58 8.36
N GLN A 101 -3.87 10.75 8.03
CA GLN A 101 -4.73 11.78 8.62
C GLN A 101 -5.29 11.37 10.00
N GLY A 102 -4.90 10.22 10.53
CA GLY A 102 -5.40 9.71 11.81
C GLY A 102 -6.82 9.15 11.75
N LYS A 103 -7.34 8.88 10.55
CA LYS A 103 -8.69 8.33 10.36
C LYS A 103 -8.66 6.81 10.41
N ARG A 104 -9.42 6.22 11.33
CA ARG A 104 -9.64 4.77 11.35
C ARG A 104 -10.21 4.32 10.00
N THR A 105 -9.67 3.27 9.44
CA THR A 105 -9.98 2.88 8.06
C THR A 105 -10.36 1.41 7.99
N VAL A 106 -11.35 1.09 7.15
CA VAL A 106 -11.72 -0.27 6.79
C VAL A 106 -11.55 -0.46 5.29
N VAL A 107 -10.92 -1.56 4.91
CA VAL A 107 -10.76 -1.97 3.51
C VAL A 107 -11.43 -3.32 3.31
N ALA A 108 -12.34 -3.41 2.33
CA ALA A 108 -13.02 -4.64 2.00
C ALA A 108 -12.70 -5.06 0.56
N ASN A 109 -11.91 -6.11 0.42
CA ASN A 109 -11.57 -6.71 -0.87
C ASN A 109 -11.59 -8.24 -0.76
N THR A 110 -11.53 -8.95 -1.87
CA THR A 110 -11.51 -10.42 -1.84
C THR A 110 -10.32 -10.97 -1.09
N PHE A 111 -9.12 -10.42 -1.30
CA PHE A 111 -7.89 -10.84 -0.63
C PHE A 111 -7.73 -12.36 -0.60
N THR A 112 -7.83 -12.98 -1.78
CA THR A 112 -7.76 -14.44 -1.90
C THR A 112 -6.42 -15.00 -1.46
N ARG A 113 -5.35 -14.22 -1.65
CA ARG A 113 -4.00 -14.58 -1.24
C ARG A 113 -3.49 -13.68 -0.11
N LEU A 114 -2.76 -14.25 0.83
CA LEU A 114 -2.21 -13.53 1.97
C LEU A 114 -1.25 -12.40 1.56
N ARG A 115 -0.52 -12.58 0.45
CA ARG A 115 0.35 -11.54 -0.10
C ARG A 115 -0.40 -10.25 -0.50
N GLU A 116 -1.70 -10.34 -0.76
CA GLU A 116 -2.53 -9.18 -1.11
C GLU A 116 -2.82 -8.29 0.10
N LEU A 117 -2.73 -8.85 1.31
CA LEU A 117 -2.84 -8.12 2.58
C LEU A 117 -1.55 -7.36 2.93
N ALA A 118 -0.39 -7.87 2.50
CA ALA A 118 0.91 -7.37 2.91
C ALA A 118 1.13 -5.85 2.70
N PRO A 119 0.73 -5.24 1.56
CA PRO A 119 0.86 -3.79 1.37
C PRO A 119 0.09 -2.99 2.44
N TYR A 120 -1.09 -3.45 2.81
CA TYR A 120 -1.93 -2.80 3.83
C TYR A 120 -1.38 -3.00 5.24
N GLN A 121 -0.91 -4.21 5.56
CA GLN A 121 -0.26 -4.51 6.84
C GLN A 121 1.01 -3.68 7.07
N ALA A 122 1.66 -3.26 5.99
CA ALA A 122 2.82 -2.37 6.08
C ALA A 122 2.45 -0.92 6.41
N MET A 123 1.18 -0.50 6.27
CA MET A 123 0.75 0.88 6.48
C MET A 123 0.53 1.22 7.96
N SER A 124 0.05 0.27 8.77
CA SER A 124 -0.25 0.48 10.18
C SER A 124 0.35 -0.62 11.08
N ARG A 125 0.63 -0.28 12.34
CA ARG A 125 0.95 -1.25 13.39
C ARG A 125 -0.29 -1.86 14.04
N ASN A 126 -1.43 -1.20 13.90
CA ASN A 126 -2.72 -1.62 14.47
C ASN A 126 -3.63 -2.14 13.35
N VAL A 127 -3.40 -3.37 12.91
CA VAL A 127 -4.15 -4.01 11.83
C VAL A 127 -4.96 -5.17 12.36
N ARG A 128 -6.24 -5.20 12.03
CA ARG A 128 -7.14 -6.35 12.26
C ARG A 128 -7.57 -6.94 10.93
N ILE A 129 -7.55 -8.27 10.83
CA ILE A 129 -8.02 -8.99 9.66
C ILE A 129 -9.28 -9.74 10.04
N VAL A 130 -10.34 -9.54 9.27
CA VAL A 130 -11.65 -10.17 9.46
C VAL A 130 -12.00 -10.94 8.19
N GLU A 131 -12.45 -12.18 8.36
CA GLU A 131 -12.90 -13.03 7.27
C GLU A 131 -14.42 -13.08 7.23
N ALA A 132 -15.02 -12.56 6.14
CA ALA A 132 -16.45 -12.65 5.90
C ALA A 132 -16.78 -14.01 5.27
N LYS A 133 -17.66 -14.76 5.89
CA LYS A 133 -18.02 -16.16 5.52
C LYS A 133 -19.50 -16.31 5.15
N GLY A 134 -20.20 -15.22 4.89
CA GLY A 134 -21.59 -15.26 4.48
C GLY A 134 -21.79 -15.78 3.06
N HIS A 135 -23.02 -16.11 2.74
CA HIS A 135 -23.45 -16.59 1.42
C HIS A 135 -24.71 -15.82 1.01
N TRP A 136 -24.52 -14.66 0.40
CA TRP A 136 -25.61 -13.82 -0.11
C TRP A 136 -25.50 -13.66 -1.62
N CYS A 137 -26.56 -13.18 -2.26
CA CYS A 137 -26.53 -12.86 -3.66
C CYS A 137 -25.39 -11.85 -3.96
N ASP A 138 -24.58 -12.18 -4.94
CA ASP A 138 -23.50 -11.30 -5.40
C ASP A 138 -24.08 -10.12 -6.19
N VAL A 139 -23.91 -8.91 -5.68
CA VAL A 139 -24.40 -7.66 -6.27
C VAL A 139 -23.74 -7.38 -7.63
N HIS A 140 -22.50 -7.80 -7.81
CA HIS A 140 -21.73 -7.57 -9.03
C HIS A 140 -21.90 -8.67 -10.07
N LYS A 141 -22.70 -9.71 -9.78
CA LYS A 141 -22.98 -10.83 -10.67
C LYS A 141 -21.70 -11.47 -11.25
N VAL A 142 -20.74 -11.74 -10.37
CA VAL A 142 -19.47 -12.37 -10.76
C VAL A 142 -19.77 -13.76 -11.38
N PRO A 143 -19.20 -14.11 -12.54
CA PRO A 143 -19.40 -15.41 -13.16
C PRO A 143 -19.01 -16.56 -12.23
N ALA A 144 -19.77 -17.66 -12.27
CA ALA A 144 -19.52 -18.84 -11.42
C ALA A 144 -18.11 -19.41 -11.59
N THR A 145 -17.56 -19.38 -12.80
CA THR A 145 -16.18 -19.78 -13.09
C THR A 145 -15.15 -18.91 -12.38
N THR A 146 -15.40 -17.61 -12.29
CA THR A 146 -14.54 -16.67 -11.56
C THR A 146 -14.62 -16.92 -10.06
N LEU A 147 -15.82 -17.17 -9.51
CA LEU A 147 -16.02 -17.53 -8.11
C LEU A 147 -15.27 -18.81 -7.74
N GLN A 148 -15.38 -19.84 -8.58
CA GLN A 148 -14.64 -21.10 -8.39
C GLN A 148 -13.14 -20.87 -8.40
N TRP A 149 -12.62 -20.14 -9.37
CA TRP A 149 -11.20 -19.81 -9.44
C TRP A 149 -10.71 -19.00 -8.23
N MET A 150 -11.52 -18.07 -7.70
CA MET A 150 -11.21 -17.35 -6.48
C MET A 150 -11.19 -18.28 -5.26
N ALA A 151 -12.12 -19.23 -5.18
CA ALA A 151 -12.18 -20.21 -4.09
C ALA A 151 -10.96 -21.16 -4.11
N GLU A 152 -10.55 -21.61 -5.28
CA GLU A 152 -9.37 -22.47 -5.46
C GLU A 152 -8.06 -21.77 -5.07
N ARG A 153 -8.01 -20.45 -5.20
CA ARG A 153 -6.85 -19.62 -4.82
C ARG A 153 -6.86 -19.19 -3.36
N TRP A 154 -7.91 -19.52 -2.63
CA TRP A 154 -8.06 -19.04 -1.28
C TRP A 154 -6.98 -19.60 -0.34
N GLU A 155 -6.20 -18.70 0.24
CA GLU A 155 -5.20 -19.01 1.25
C GLU A 155 -5.79 -18.74 2.63
N PRO A 156 -5.92 -19.75 3.53
CA PRO A 156 -6.44 -19.55 4.87
C PRO A 156 -5.48 -18.68 5.71
N LEU A 157 -6.04 -17.94 6.66
CA LEU A 157 -5.23 -17.29 7.69
C LEU A 157 -4.60 -18.39 8.56
N ALA A 158 -3.34 -18.20 8.96
CA ALA A 158 -2.72 -19.08 9.94
C ALA A 158 -3.53 -19.03 11.25
N ALA A 159 -3.77 -20.22 11.82
CA ALA A 159 -4.46 -20.34 13.09
C ALA A 159 -3.63 -19.76 14.24
#